data_15f1400346806334365b62fa95bb7b66
#
_entry.id   15f1400346806334365b62fa95bb7b66
#
_cell.length_a   1.000
_cell.length_b   1.000
_cell.length_c   1.000
_cell.angle_alpha   90.00
_cell.angle_beta   90.00
_cell.angle_gamma   90.00
#
_symmetry.space_group_name_H-M   'P 1'
#
loop_
_entity.id
_entity.type
_entity.pdbx_description
1 polymer ?
#
loop_
_entity_poly.entity_id
_entity_poly.type
_entity_poly.pdbx_seq_one_letter_code
_entity_poly.pdbx_strand_id
1 'polypeptide(L)'
;SPITTLNTNEDDVSGGLSYDGQRLLIYKIENENADVFESKLNGTKWEKAERKMGKSANAVNTSDNETLASYDPADIKIYYLTDGGYAKNWDIMFSGIMNRERNIWGKGQSAGYEVNTKYQEGSVYMHPDGKTMYFSSQGHNSMGGYDIFVSYIDELGHWGPAQNLGVPINTPYDDLFYSSTASGKVAYI
;
A
#
# COMPACT_ATOMS: atom_id res chain seq x y z
N SER A 1 -7.28 4.47 22.95
CA SER A 1 -6.53 3.34 23.55
C SER A 1 -6.00 2.44 22.45
N PRO A 2 -4.82 1.82 22.61
CA PRO A 2 -4.30 0.87 21.62
C PRO A 2 -5.28 -0.27 21.37
N ILE A 3 -5.34 -0.74 20.12
CA ILE A 3 -6.13 -1.93 19.77
C ILE A 3 -5.28 -3.16 20.13
N THR A 4 -5.38 -3.63 21.35
CA THR A 4 -4.50 -4.67 21.92
C THR A 4 -4.52 -6.00 21.15
N THR A 5 -5.57 -6.27 20.36
CA THR A 5 -5.65 -7.48 19.51
C THR A 5 -4.81 -7.38 18.24
N LEU A 6 -4.39 -6.18 17.86
CA LEU A 6 -3.60 -5.92 16.66
C LEU A 6 -2.12 -5.73 16.98
N ASN A 7 -1.83 -5.16 18.14
CA ASN A 7 -0.46 -4.80 18.50
C ASN A 7 0.27 -6.00 19.11
N THR A 8 1.54 -6.14 18.75
CA THR A 8 2.50 -7.08 19.32
C THR A 8 3.50 -6.36 20.23
N ASN A 9 4.59 -7.02 20.60
CA ASN A 9 5.73 -6.40 21.27
C ASN A 9 6.76 -5.83 20.29
N GLU A 10 6.55 -6.07 18.99
CA GLU A 10 7.38 -5.57 17.90
C GLU A 10 6.70 -4.35 17.26
N ASP A 11 7.32 -3.78 16.24
CA ASP A 11 6.76 -2.65 15.51
C ASP A 11 5.60 -3.11 14.61
N ASP A 12 4.41 -2.61 14.93
CA ASP A 12 3.18 -2.82 14.16
C ASP A 12 2.72 -1.48 13.59
N VAL A 13 2.44 -1.43 12.30
CA VAL A 13 1.96 -0.21 11.66
C VAL A 13 0.67 -0.49 10.88
N SER A 14 -0.33 0.37 11.07
CA SER A 14 -1.57 0.32 10.29
C SER A 14 -1.31 0.76 8.85
N GLY A 15 -1.80 -0.04 7.91
CA GLY A 15 -1.83 0.28 6.49
C GLY A 15 -3.22 0.78 6.07
N GLY A 16 -3.84 0.10 5.10
CA GLY A 16 -5.12 0.49 4.52
C GLY A 16 -6.33 -0.15 5.17
N LEU A 17 -7.39 0.65 5.38
CA LEU A 17 -8.72 0.16 5.71
C LEU A 17 -9.45 -0.20 4.40
N SER A 18 -10.17 -1.34 4.36
CA SER A 18 -11.07 -1.65 3.24
C SER A 18 -12.21 -0.64 3.15
N TYR A 19 -12.76 -0.44 1.95
CA TYR A 19 -13.79 0.58 1.72
C TYR A 19 -15.11 0.30 2.43
N ASP A 20 -15.40 -0.96 2.76
CA ASP A 20 -16.53 -1.34 3.61
C ASP A 20 -16.24 -1.17 5.11
N GLY A 21 -15.00 -0.79 5.47
CA GLY A 21 -14.56 -0.61 6.85
C GLY A 21 -14.45 -1.90 7.67
N GLN A 22 -14.52 -3.06 7.03
CA GLN A 22 -14.58 -4.35 7.73
C GLN A 22 -13.23 -5.06 7.82
N ARG A 23 -12.21 -4.60 7.08
CA ARG A 23 -10.88 -5.21 7.06
C ARG A 23 -9.82 -4.13 7.17
N LEU A 24 -8.80 -4.40 7.96
CA LEU A 24 -7.64 -3.53 8.15
C LEU A 24 -6.38 -4.29 7.76
N LEU A 25 -5.61 -3.71 6.86
CA LEU A 25 -4.26 -4.14 6.56
C LEU A 25 -3.31 -3.51 7.57
N ILE A 26 -2.42 -4.32 8.09
CA ILE A 26 -1.32 -3.89 8.95
C ILE A 26 -0.06 -4.60 8.46
N TYR A 27 1.10 -4.05 8.69
CA TYR A 27 2.32 -4.84 8.58
C TYR A 27 2.93 -5.06 9.95
N LYS A 28 3.57 -6.20 10.12
CA LYS A 28 4.25 -6.61 11.33
C LYS A 28 5.64 -7.10 10.99
N ILE A 29 6.58 -6.80 11.87
CA ILE A 29 7.93 -7.34 11.77
C ILE A 29 7.98 -8.62 12.59
N GLU A 30 8.28 -9.75 11.94
CA GLU A 30 8.48 -11.04 12.58
C GLU A 30 9.78 -11.67 12.08
N ASN A 31 10.72 -11.97 12.99
CA ASN A 31 12.03 -12.54 12.65
C ASN A 31 12.81 -11.71 11.60
N GLU A 32 12.87 -10.41 11.80
CA GLU A 32 13.54 -9.43 10.92
C GLU A 32 12.92 -9.32 9.50
N ASN A 33 11.71 -9.85 9.29
CA ASN A 33 10.97 -9.72 8.05
C ASN A 33 9.64 -9.01 8.29
N ALA A 34 9.35 -8.00 7.48
CA ALA A 34 8.08 -7.30 7.51
C ALA A 34 7.09 -7.95 6.55
N ASP A 35 5.92 -8.31 7.04
CA ASP A 35 4.87 -8.95 6.27
C ASP A 35 3.53 -8.23 6.41
N VAL A 36 2.71 -8.29 5.39
CA VAL A 36 1.33 -7.75 5.40
C VAL A 36 0.39 -8.76 6.06
N PHE A 37 -0.37 -8.27 7.03
CA PHE A 37 -1.42 -8.99 7.75
C PHE A 37 -2.77 -8.34 7.51
N GLU A 38 -3.83 -9.09 7.70
CA GLU A 38 -5.21 -8.61 7.64
C GLU A 38 -5.93 -8.93 8.94
N SER A 39 -6.59 -7.93 9.52
CA SER A 39 -7.56 -8.11 10.59
C SER A 39 -8.96 -7.85 10.09
N LYS A 40 -9.95 -8.56 10.63
CA LYS A 40 -11.37 -8.39 10.32
C LYS A 40 -12.10 -7.77 11.50
N LEU A 41 -13.06 -6.92 11.20
CA LEU A 41 -13.95 -6.34 12.20
C LEU A 41 -15.11 -7.31 12.49
N ASN A 42 -15.23 -7.73 13.75
CA ASN A 42 -16.34 -8.58 14.23
C ASN A 42 -17.17 -7.77 15.23
N GLY A 43 -18.32 -7.28 14.78
CA GLY A 43 -19.12 -6.31 15.54
C GLY A 43 -18.37 -5.00 15.73
N THR A 44 -17.86 -4.76 16.94
CA THR A 44 -17.08 -3.56 17.27
C THR A 44 -15.62 -3.85 17.62
N LYS A 45 -15.17 -5.08 17.42
CA LYS A 45 -13.83 -5.52 17.82
C LYS A 45 -13.06 -6.04 16.61
N TRP A 46 -11.82 -5.62 16.49
CA TRP A 46 -10.88 -6.19 15.53
C TRP A 46 -10.42 -7.57 16.02
N GLU A 47 -10.47 -8.54 15.13
CA GLU A 47 -9.95 -9.89 15.36
C GLU A 47 -8.41 -9.86 15.34
N LYS A 48 -7.79 -10.94 15.79
CA LYS A 48 -6.34 -11.11 15.64
C LYS A 48 -5.98 -11.07 14.16
N ALA A 49 -4.99 -10.27 13.82
CA ALA A 49 -4.55 -10.18 12.43
C ALA A 49 -3.90 -11.49 11.97
N GLU A 50 -4.28 -11.93 10.78
CA GLU A 50 -3.72 -13.09 10.11
C GLU A 50 -2.81 -12.66 8.98
N ARG A 51 -1.67 -13.36 8.80
CA ARG A 51 -0.73 -13.09 7.71
C ARG A 51 -1.47 -13.17 6.38
N LYS A 52 -1.34 -12.13 5.58
CA LYS A 52 -1.98 -12.08 4.26
C LYS A 52 -1.24 -13.02 3.32
N MET A 53 -1.82 -14.25 3.21
CA MET A 53 -1.37 -15.32 2.33
C MET A 53 -0.09 -16.04 2.76
N GLY A 54 -0.29 -17.29 3.11
CA GLY A 54 0.79 -18.17 3.54
C GLY A 54 1.88 -18.35 2.47
N LYS A 55 2.97 -18.91 2.90
CA LYS A 55 4.28 -19.24 2.28
C LYS A 55 4.28 -19.89 0.89
N SER A 56 3.48 -19.44 -0.08
CA SER A 56 3.55 -19.97 -1.45
C SER A 56 4.17 -18.91 -2.38
N ALA A 57 4.79 -19.36 -3.46
CA ALA A 57 5.37 -18.50 -4.50
C ALA A 57 4.36 -17.55 -5.20
N ASN A 58 3.09 -17.59 -4.80
CA ASN A 58 1.99 -16.78 -5.30
C ASN A 58 1.38 -15.88 -4.20
N ALA A 59 2.11 -15.60 -3.14
CA ALA A 59 1.64 -14.80 -2.01
C ALA A 59 1.97 -13.31 -2.18
N VAL A 60 1.25 -12.45 -1.46
CA VAL A 60 1.64 -11.05 -1.26
C VAL A 60 2.97 -11.02 -0.52
N ASN A 61 3.04 -11.76 0.59
CA ASN A 61 4.25 -11.86 1.41
C ASN A 61 5.24 -12.86 0.84
N THR A 62 6.49 -12.45 0.72
CA THR A 62 7.61 -13.23 0.17
C THR A 62 8.72 -13.45 1.21
N SER A 63 9.95 -13.63 0.77
CA SER A 63 11.13 -13.62 1.64
C SER A 63 11.74 -12.23 1.82
N ASP A 64 11.27 -11.28 1.04
CA ASP A 64 11.61 -9.87 1.15
C ASP A 64 10.61 -9.17 2.09
N ASN A 65 10.79 -7.90 2.39
CA ASN A 65 9.86 -7.15 3.23
C ASN A 65 8.68 -6.64 2.40
N GLU A 66 7.48 -6.78 2.92
CA GLU A 66 6.25 -6.20 2.38
C GLU A 66 5.57 -5.32 3.43
N THR A 67 5.26 -4.07 3.05
CA THR A 67 4.73 -3.05 3.96
C THR A 67 3.64 -2.19 3.32
N LEU A 68 3.03 -1.31 4.10
CA LEU A 68 2.17 -0.18 3.71
C LEU A 68 1.17 -0.51 2.59
N ALA A 69 0.34 -1.51 2.83
CA ALA A 69 -0.60 -1.99 1.84
C ALA A 69 -1.92 -1.18 1.83
N SER A 70 -2.51 -1.03 0.64
CA SER A 70 -3.80 -0.38 0.39
C SER A 70 -4.67 -1.27 -0.50
N TYR A 71 -5.97 -1.38 -0.15
CA TYR A 71 -6.93 -2.03 -1.03
C TYR A 71 -7.31 -1.13 -2.21
N ASP A 72 -7.65 -1.73 -3.34
CA ASP A 72 -8.47 -1.06 -4.34
C ASP A 72 -9.95 -1.02 -3.89
N PRO A 73 -10.77 -0.07 -4.39
CA PRO A 73 -12.15 0.08 -3.96
C PRO A 73 -13.07 -1.12 -4.24
N ALA A 74 -12.73 -1.94 -5.21
CA ALA A 74 -13.49 -3.15 -5.54
C ALA A 74 -13.05 -4.37 -4.71
N ASP A 75 -12.01 -4.20 -3.85
CA ASP A 75 -11.43 -5.29 -3.06
C ASP A 75 -10.93 -6.48 -3.89
N ILE A 76 -10.48 -6.22 -5.10
CA ILE A 76 -9.94 -7.24 -6.00
C ILE A 76 -8.43 -7.12 -6.18
N LYS A 77 -7.84 -6.02 -5.72
CA LYS A 77 -6.39 -5.78 -5.72
C LYS A 77 -5.93 -5.26 -4.37
N ILE A 78 -4.70 -5.58 -4.04
CA ILE A 78 -3.93 -4.95 -2.95
C ILE A 78 -2.67 -4.37 -3.59
N TYR A 79 -2.41 -3.10 -3.31
CA TYR A 79 -1.15 -2.43 -3.62
C TYR A 79 -0.31 -2.39 -2.34
N TYR A 80 0.99 -2.62 -2.45
CA TYR A 80 1.89 -2.69 -1.29
C TYR A 80 3.32 -2.35 -1.71
N LEU A 81 4.16 -2.02 -0.74
CA LEU A 81 5.58 -1.81 -0.97
C LEU A 81 6.36 -3.09 -0.67
N THR A 82 7.42 -3.34 -1.45
CA THR A 82 8.40 -4.39 -1.17
C THR A 82 9.81 -3.91 -1.45
N ASP A 83 10.77 -4.36 -0.65
CA ASP A 83 12.20 -4.15 -0.92
C ASP A 83 12.80 -5.24 -1.83
N GLY A 84 11.98 -6.22 -2.21
CA GLY A 84 12.29 -7.25 -3.21
C GLY A 84 12.13 -6.82 -4.65
N GLY A 85 11.80 -5.55 -4.89
CA GLY A 85 11.54 -4.98 -6.20
C GLY A 85 12.75 -4.93 -7.13
N TYR A 86 12.61 -4.20 -8.25
CA TYR A 86 13.70 -4.01 -9.20
C TYR A 86 14.86 -3.24 -8.55
N ALA A 87 16.07 -3.73 -8.74
CA ALA A 87 17.29 -3.17 -8.14
C ALA A 87 17.37 -3.20 -6.60
N LYS A 88 16.54 -4.00 -5.91
CA LYS A 88 16.50 -4.07 -4.44
C LYS A 88 16.13 -2.73 -3.78
N ASN A 89 15.32 -1.96 -4.45
CA ASN A 89 14.69 -0.76 -3.93
C ASN A 89 13.28 -1.07 -3.42
N TRP A 90 12.74 -0.16 -2.63
CA TRP A 90 11.33 -0.18 -2.27
C TRP A 90 10.48 0.19 -3.49
N ASP A 91 9.74 -0.78 -4.02
CA ASP A 91 8.88 -0.63 -5.18
C ASP A 91 7.41 -0.86 -4.80
N ILE A 92 6.50 -0.19 -5.49
CA ILE A 92 5.06 -0.44 -5.39
C ILE A 92 4.71 -1.62 -6.28
N MET A 93 4.15 -2.64 -5.63
CA MET A 93 3.63 -3.84 -6.27
C MET A 93 2.11 -3.91 -6.10
N PHE A 94 1.46 -4.75 -6.89
CA PHE A 94 0.08 -5.12 -6.66
C PHE A 94 -0.13 -6.63 -6.82
N SER A 95 -1.13 -7.14 -6.12
CA SER A 95 -1.61 -8.51 -6.26
C SER A 95 -3.12 -8.51 -6.46
N GLY A 96 -3.60 -9.32 -7.38
CA GLY A 96 -5.03 -9.51 -7.64
C GLY A 96 -5.58 -10.75 -6.94
N ILE A 97 -6.85 -10.69 -6.49
CA ILE A 97 -7.51 -11.83 -5.86
C ILE A 97 -7.85 -12.89 -6.90
N MET A 98 -7.40 -14.12 -6.69
CA MET A 98 -7.68 -15.28 -7.55
C MET A 98 -8.88 -16.10 -7.06
N ASN A 99 -9.08 -16.18 -5.76
CA ASN A 99 -10.23 -16.85 -5.15
C ASN A 99 -10.63 -16.11 -3.88
N ARG A 100 -11.79 -15.44 -3.92
CA ARG A 100 -12.28 -14.62 -2.82
C ARG A 100 -12.70 -15.44 -1.60
N GLU A 101 -13.35 -16.59 -1.81
CA GLU A 101 -13.83 -17.45 -0.72
C GLU A 101 -12.67 -18.02 0.11
N ARG A 102 -11.58 -18.38 -0.57
CA ARG A 102 -10.38 -18.95 0.04
C ARG A 102 -9.32 -17.91 0.36
N ASN A 103 -9.59 -16.61 0.08
CA ASN A 103 -8.64 -15.51 0.24
C ASN A 103 -7.28 -15.79 -0.45
N ILE A 104 -7.32 -16.34 -1.69
CA ILE A 104 -6.13 -16.64 -2.47
C ILE A 104 -5.83 -15.48 -3.40
N TRP A 105 -4.61 -14.97 -3.30
CA TRP A 105 -4.09 -13.86 -4.09
C TRP A 105 -3.07 -14.35 -5.11
N GLY A 106 -2.94 -13.64 -6.20
CA GLY A 106 -1.95 -13.91 -7.23
C GLY A 106 -0.54 -13.47 -6.84
N LYS A 107 0.41 -13.82 -7.68
CA LYS A 107 1.79 -13.33 -7.56
C LYS A 107 1.82 -11.81 -7.68
N GLY A 108 2.63 -11.15 -6.86
CA GLY A 108 2.91 -9.73 -6.96
C GLY A 108 3.43 -9.33 -8.34
N GLN A 109 2.93 -8.21 -8.84
CA GLN A 109 3.30 -7.60 -10.11
C GLN A 109 3.69 -6.14 -9.85
N SER A 110 4.71 -5.66 -10.56
CA SER A 110 5.13 -4.26 -10.46
C SER A 110 4.03 -3.32 -10.93
N ALA A 111 3.88 -2.17 -10.26
CA ALA A 111 3.01 -1.10 -10.72
C ALA A 111 3.50 -0.43 -12.01
N GLY A 112 4.71 -0.77 -12.46
CA GLY A 112 5.28 -0.28 -13.72
C GLY A 112 6.19 0.93 -13.55
N TYR A 113 6.91 1.29 -14.62
CA TYR A 113 7.94 2.33 -14.62
C TYR A 113 7.39 3.76 -14.52
N GLU A 114 6.10 3.94 -14.76
CA GLU A 114 5.43 5.24 -14.59
C GLU A 114 5.18 5.56 -13.10
N VAL A 115 5.28 4.55 -12.23
CA VAL A 115 5.13 4.63 -10.77
C VAL A 115 6.46 4.35 -10.09
N ASN A 116 7.07 3.19 -10.37
CA ASN A 116 8.32 2.77 -9.77
C ASN A 116 9.52 3.35 -10.50
N THR A 117 10.50 3.82 -9.74
CA THR A 117 11.73 4.43 -10.26
C THR A 117 12.96 3.61 -9.88
N LYS A 118 14.13 4.12 -10.14
CA LYS A 118 15.39 3.58 -9.61
C LYS A 118 15.69 4.02 -8.17
N TYR A 119 14.84 4.86 -7.60
CA TYR A 119 14.92 5.37 -6.23
C TYR A 119 13.87 4.67 -5.36
N GLN A 120 13.67 5.15 -4.14
CA GLN A 120 12.75 4.56 -3.18
C GLN A 120 11.34 5.09 -3.39
N GLU A 121 10.36 4.21 -3.41
CA GLU A 121 8.95 4.52 -3.19
C GLU A 121 8.61 4.28 -1.71
N GLY A 122 7.81 5.18 -1.08
CA GLY A 122 7.66 5.23 0.37
C GLY A 122 6.26 4.98 0.92
N SER A 123 5.22 5.20 0.14
CA SER A 123 3.83 4.95 0.53
C SER A 123 2.94 4.78 -0.70
N VAL A 124 1.78 4.13 -0.53
CA VAL A 124 0.77 3.99 -1.58
C VAL A 124 -0.63 4.11 -1.00
N TYR A 125 -1.47 4.89 -1.66
CA TYR A 125 -2.89 5.05 -1.32
C TYR A 125 -3.74 5.02 -2.59
N MET A 126 -4.71 4.11 -2.62
CA MET A 126 -5.70 4.05 -3.69
C MET A 126 -6.90 4.92 -3.34
N HIS A 127 -7.20 5.87 -4.21
CA HIS A 127 -8.40 6.71 -4.03
C HIS A 127 -9.69 5.92 -4.26
N PRO A 128 -10.79 6.26 -3.57
CA PRO A 128 -12.09 5.59 -3.71
C PRO A 128 -12.70 5.55 -5.11
N ASP A 129 -12.20 6.36 -6.05
CA ASP A 129 -12.66 6.30 -7.45
C ASP A 129 -12.15 5.06 -8.22
N GLY A 130 -11.18 4.32 -7.65
CA GLY A 130 -10.56 3.15 -8.27
C GLY A 130 -9.68 3.45 -9.49
N LYS A 131 -9.42 4.72 -9.76
CA LYS A 131 -8.68 5.19 -10.95
C LYS A 131 -7.47 6.04 -10.62
N THR A 132 -7.39 6.53 -9.39
CA THR A 132 -6.35 7.45 -8.91
C THR A 132 -5.51 6.78 -7.84
N MET A 133 -4.20 6.77 -8.02
CA MET A 133 -3.22 6.37 -7.01
C MET A 133 -2.44 7.58 -6.56
N TYR A 134 -2.31 7.75 -5.24
CA TYR A 134 -1.33 8.64 -4.63
C TYR A 134 -0.21 7.80 -4.04
N PHE A 135 1.01 8.24 -4.20
CA PHE A 135 2.17 7.54 -3.67
C PHE A 135 3.30 8.53 -3.39
N SER A 136 4.23 8.15 -2.53
CA SER A 136 5.44 8.94 -2.31
C SER A 136 6.64 8.30 -2.98
N SER A 137 7.53 9.12 -3.51
CA SER A 137 8.75 8.68 -4.20
C SER A 137 9.88 9.68 -4.04
N GLN A 138 11.11 9.18 -3.97
CA GLN A 138 12.33 9.96 -4.08
C GLN A 138 12.77 10.18 -5.54
N GLY A 139 12.04 9.57 -6.47
CA GLY A 139 12.29 9.62 -7.90
C GLY A 139 11.46 10.68 -8.62
N HIS A 140 11.24 10.45 -9.91
CA HIS A 140 10.56 11.37 -10.81
C HIS A 140 11.19 12.79 -10.75
N ASN A 141 10.40 13.81 -10.43
CA ASN A 141 10.82 15.18 -10.23
C ASN A 141 10.59 15.63 -8.77
N SER A 142 11.00 14.79 -7.81
CA SER A 142 10.98 15.16 -6.39
C SER A 142 11.77 16.43 -6.14
N MET A 143 11.26 17.31 -5.27
CA MET A 143 11.90 18.57 -4.87
C MET A 143 12.66 18.47 -3.55
N GLY A 144 12.43 17.41 -2.80
CA GLY A 144 13.03 17.16 -1.49
C GLY A 144 13.55 15.73 -1.36
N GLY A 145 13.17 15.07 -0.26
CA GLY A 145 13.33 13.64 -0.07
C GLY A 145 12.23 12.89 -0.80
N TYR A 146 11.28 12.30 -0.05
CA TYR A 146 10.04 11.78 -0.62
C TYR A 146 9.08 12.93 -0.92
N ASP A 147 8.51 12.95 -2.11
CA ASP A 147 7.38 13.81 -2.49
C ASP A 147 6.15 12.97 -2.80
N ILE A 148 4.96 13.55 -2.63
CA ILE A 148 3.68 12.93 -3.01
C ILE A 148 3.43 13.15 -4.50
N PHE A 149 3.15 12.07 -5.19
CA PHE A 149 2.76 12.03 -6.60
C PHE A 149 1.35 11.48 -6.77
N VAL A 150 0.75 11.79 -7.90
CA VAL A 150 -0.51 11.20 -8.35
C VAL A 150 -0.31 10.55 -9.72
N SER A 151 -0.91 9.39 -9.91
CA SER A 151 -1.00 8.72 -11.21
C SER A 151 -2.44 8.24 -11.44
N TYR A 152 -2.83 8.18 -12.71
CA TYR A 152 -4.17 7.75 -13.12
C TYR A 152 -4.07 6.49 -13.98
N ILE A 153 -4.95 5.51 -13.70
CA ILE A 153 -5.00 4.27 -14.46
C ILE A 153 -5.82 4.47 -15.75
N ASP A 154 -5.32 3.95 -16.86
CA ASP A 154 -6.02 3.97 -18.13
C ASP A 154 -7.07 2.83 -18.26
N GLU A 155 -7.79 2.80 -19.38
CA GLU A 155 -8.79 1.77 -19.66
C GLU A 155 -8.20 0.36 -19.83
N LEU A 156 -6.89 0.26 -20.09
CA LEU A 156 -6.17 -1.00 -20.23
C LEU A 156 -5.60 -1.50 -18.88
N GLY A 157 -5.71 -0.69 -17.83
CA GLY A 157 -5.22 -1.01 -16.51
C GLY A 157 -3.74 -0.65 -16.27
N HIS A 158 -3.17 0.22 -17.10
CA HIS A 158 -1.81 0.73 -16.93
C HIS A 158 -1.83 2.07 -16.20
N TRP A 159 -0.89 2.27 -15.28
CA TRP A 159 -0.67 3.56 -14.63
C TRP A 159 0.00 4.52 -15.60
N GLY A 160 -0.51 5.74 -15.66
CA GLY A 160 0.07 6.83 -16.45
C GLY A 160 1.21 7.54 -15.72
N PRO A 161 1.84 8.54 -16.39
CA PRO A 161 2.97 9.27 -15.82
C PRO A 161 2.66 9.91 -14.47
N ALA A 162 3.60 9.76 -13.51
CA ALA A 162 3.51 10.38 -12.22
C ALA A 162 3.54 11.91 -12.30
N GLN A 163 2.65 12.57 -11.57
CA GLN A 163 2.55 14.01 -11.46
C GLN A 163 2.83 14.43 -10.03
N ASN A 164 3.85 15.26 -9.81
CA ASN A 164 4.17 15.82 -8.51
C ASN A 164 3.05 16.76 -8.06
N LEU A 165 2.54 16.62 -6.82
CA LEU A 165 1.48 17.48 -6.31
C LEU A 165 1.95 18.92 -6.01
N GLY A 166 3.25 19.11 -5.87
CA GLY A 166 3.84 20.44 -5.65
C GLY A 166 3.45 21.08 -4.32
N VAL A 167 3.89 22.32 -4.18
CA VAL A 167 3.57 23.16 -3.00
C VAL A 167 2.09 23.52 -2.99
N PRO A 168 1.41 23.48 -1.82
CA PRO A 168 1.95 23.31 -0.47
C PRO A 168 1.94 21.86 0.04
N ILE A 169 1.59 20.87 -0.79
CA ILE A 169 1.56 19.47 -0.41
C ILE A 169 2.99 18.98 -0.19
N ASN A 170 3.84 19.19 -1.19
CA ASN A 170 5.24 18.78 -1.15
C ASN A 170 6.13 19.93 -0.67
N THR A 171 7.14 19.58 0.12
CA THR A 171 8.11 20.46 0.76
C THR A 171 9.54 20.04 0.42
N PRO A 172 10.59 20.77 0.83
CA PRO A 172 11.98 20.31 0.69
C PRO A 172 12.37 19.13 1.61
N TYR A 173 11.43 18.58 2.39
CA TYR A 173 11.64 17.46 3.32
C TYR A 173 10.97 16.20 2.78
N ASP A 174 10.88 15.16 3.62
CA ASP A 174 10.12 13.94 3.31
C ASP A 174 8.62 14.18 3.52
N ASP A 175 7.85 14.04 2.45
CA ASP A 175 6.39 14.08 2.45
C ASP A 175 5.84 12.69 2.16
N LEU A 176 5.13 12.10 3.14
CA LEU A 176 4.68 10.70 3.14
C LEU A 176 3.21 10.59 3.57
N PHE A 177 2.60 9.42 3.30
CA PHE A 177 1.30 9.02 3.86
C PHE A 177 0.10 9.87 3.45
N TYR A 178 0.06 10.33 2.22
CA TYR A 178 -1.10 11.03 1.70
C TYR A 178 -2.35 10.14 1.71
N SER A 179 -3.45 10.69 2.19
CA SER A 179 -4.78 10.09 2.05
C SER A 179 -5.84 11.20 1.87
N SER A 180 -6.94 10.87 1.22
CA SER A 180 -8.02 11.85 0.98
C SER A 180 -9.40 11.26 1.19
N THR A 181 -10.37 12.13 1.41
CA THR A 181 -11.79 11.74 1.37
C THR A 181 -12.21 11.38 -0.06
N ALA A 182 -13.26 10.58 -0.22
CA ALA A 182 -13.81 10.20 -1.53
C ALA A 182 -14.21 11.40 -2.42
N SER A 183 -14.51 12.54 -1.80
CA SER A 183 -14.81 13.78 -2.52
C SER A 183 -13.57 14.58 -2.94
N GLY A 184 -12.38 14.18 -2.51
CA GLY A 184 -11.13 14.91 -2.72
C GLY A 184 -11.04 16.28 -2.02
N LYS A 185 -12.06 16.66 -1.20
CA LYS A 185 -12.11 17.99 -0.57
C LYS A 185 -11.24 18.13 0.67
N VAL A 186 -10.87 17.03 1.28
CA VAL A 186 -10.02 16.99 2.48
C VAL A 186 -8.95 15.93 2.23
N ALA A 187 -7.71 16.28 2.50
CA ALA A 187 -6.58 15.37 2.49
C ALA A 187 -5.83 15.45 3.82
N TYR A 188 -5.13 14.39 4.13
CA TYR A 188 -4.24 14.25 5.29
C TYR A 188 -2.86 13.85 4.79
N ILE A 189 -1.84 14.44 5.37
CA ILE A 189 -0.42 14.18 5.10
C ILE A 189 0.25 13.96 6.45
#